data_6c5e723fc5751e07b09d7bb7115f5ce1
#
_entry.id   6c5e723fc5751e07b09d7bb7115f5ce1
#
_cell.length_a   1.000
_cell.length_b   1.000
_cell.length_c   1.000
_cell.angle_alpha   90.00
_cell.angle_beta   90.00
_cell.angle_gamma   90.00
#
_symmetry.space_group_name_H-M   'P 1'
#
loop_
_entity.id
_entity.type
_entity.pdbx_description
1 polymer ?
#
loop_
_entity_poly.entity_id
_entity_poly.type
_entity_poly.pdbx_seq_one_letter_code
_entity_poly.pdbx_strand_id
1 'polypeptide(L)'
;TLAFGLPLIQRLPKAKPRYPTGLTLVPTRELAVQVCKELAPLAAVRGLTVEAIYGGAPIEKQTAALAKGVDFVVATPGRMIDLIQQGEVSVTDLEGVVIDEADRMADMGFMPQVEWILRHTEKDHQTLLFSATLDGMVGALISRYQNDPVTYQVDSLEVPVTEMEHRFLAVHEMDRVRVAARIIGASNRTIIFSRTKWGADKLTGKLVGENVKAAAIHGDLRQAQREKALADFIAGKIECLVATDVAARGIHVDDVEVVIHYDPPSDAKTYVHRSGRTARAGESGMVVSLVLWNEEMEVRKLLRRLGMKQPIVEVFSNDERLDDLMAWDPA
;
A
#
# COMPACT_ATOMS: atom_id res chain seq x y z
N THR A 1 7.11 -10.01 3.55
CA THR A 1 6.39 -11.31 3.42
C THR A 1 7.30 -12.49 3.76
N LEU A 2 8.46 -12.67 3.09
CA LEU A 2 9.32 -13.86 3.29
C LEU A 2 9.88 -13.98 4.71
N ALA A 3 10.17 -12.86 5.38
CA ALA A 3 10.73 -12.85 6.72
C ALA A 3 9.83 -13.52 7.78
N PHE A 4 8.51 -13.44 7.62
CA PHE A 4 7.58 -14.16 8.49
C PHE A 4 7.06 -15.45 7.85
N GLY A 5 6.87 -15.46 6.54
CA GLY A 5 6.26 -16.59 5.85
C GLY A 5 7.12 -17.85 5.88
N LEU A 6 8.41 -17.74 5.58
CA LEU A 6 9.32 -18.89 5.56
C LEU A 6 9.42 -19.60 6.94
N PRO A 7 9.72 -18.91 8.06
CA PRO A 7 9.82 -19.58 9.35
C PRO A 7 8.48 -20.15 9.85
N LEU A 8 7.37 -19.47 9.57
CA LEU A 8 6.05 -20.00 9.93
C LEU A 8 5.69 -21.23 9.10
N ILE A 9 5.79 -21.16 7.77
CA ILE A 9 5.52 -22.33 6.90
C ILE A 9 6.37 -23.52 7.32
N GLN A 10 7.62 -23.31 7.76
CA GLN A 10 8.50 -24.38 8.20
C GLN A 10 8.01 -25.05 9.49
N ARG A 11 7.29 -24.36 10.35
CA ARG A 11 6.90 -24.82 11.70
C ARG A 11 5.45 -25.25 11.81
N LEU A 12 4.53 -24.60 11.05
CA LEU A 12 3.10 -24.83 11.17
C LEU A 12 2.72 -26.30 10.89
N PRO A 13 1.88 -26.90 11.74
CA PRO A 13 1.28 -28.20 11.47
C PRO A 13 0.13 -28.08 10.47
N LYS A 14 -0.34 -29.23 9.99
CA LYS A 14 -1.54 -29.36 9.18
C LYS A 14 -2.78 -28.90 9.96
N ALA A 15 -3.60 -28.08 9.32
CA ALA A 15 -4.85 -27.60 9.88
C ALA A 15 -5.98 -28.66 9.79
N LYS A 16 -6.90 -28.61 10.74
CA LYS A 16 -8.21 -29.23 10.64
C LYS A 16 -9.17 -28.33 9.85
N PRO A 17 -10.23 -28.87 9.24
CA PRO A 17 -11.27 -28.07 8.62
C PRO A 17 -11.76 -26.96 9.55
N ARG A 18 -11.76 -25.71 9.07
CA ARG A 18 -12.15 -24.49 9.81
C ARG A 18 -11.21 -24.05 10.95
N TYR A 19 -10.09 -24.72 11.19
CA TYR A 19 -9.13 -24.43 12.27
C TYR A 19 -7.73 -24.20 11.68
N PRO A 20 -7.46 -23.02 11.06
CA PRO A 20 -6.13 -22.70 10.56
C PRO A 20 -5.11 -22.68 11.70
N THR A 21 -3.86 -22.99 11.38
CA THR A 21 -2.73 -22.97 12.33
C THR A 21 -1.88 -21.72 12.19
N GLY A 22 -1.99 -21.01 11.05
CA GLY A 22 -1.33 -19.73 10.82
C GLY A 22 -2.30 -18.65 10.36
N LEU A 23 -2.09 -17.42 10.83
CA LEU A 23 -2.88 -16.24 10.45
C LEU A 23 -1.95 -15.05 10.22
N THR A 24 -2.12 -14.38 9.08
CA THR A 24 -1.56 -13.04 8.84
C THR A 24 -2.70 -12.03 8.69
N LEU A 25 -2.70 -10.99 9.51
CA LEU A 25 -3.60 -9.85 9.37
C LEU A 25 -2.90 -8.76 8.57
N VAL A 26 -3.58 -8.25 7.54
CA VAL A 26 -3.08 -7.22 6.64
C VAL A 26 -4.14 -6.11 6.43
N PRO A 27 -3.73 -4.85 6.19
CA PRO A 27 -4.67 -3.73 6.07
C PRO A 27 -5.53 -3.76 4.82
N THR A 28 -5.06 -4.37 3.73
CA THR A 28 -5.72 -4.27 2.41
C THR A 28 -5.92 -5.63 1.75
N ARG A 29 -6.93 -5.68 0.88
CA ARG A 29 -7.27 -6.86 0.08
C ARG A 29 -6.15 -7.23 -0.88
N GLU A 30 -5.55 -6.22 -1.50
CA GLU A 30 -4.47 -6.36 -2.46
C GLU A 30 -3.25 -7.00 -1.79
N LEU A 31 -2.91 -6.55 -0.58
CA LEU A 31 -1.81 -7.13 0.19
C LEU A 31 -2.14 -8.57 0.61
N ALA A 32 -3.39 -8.87 0.97
CA ALA A 32 -3.81 -10.24 1.29
C ALA A 32 -3.58 -11.19 0.10
N VAL A 33 -4.00 -10.77 -1.09
CA VAL A 33 -3.81 -11.55 -2.33
C VAL A 33 -2.33 -11.70 -2.66
N GLN A 34 -1.54 -10.62 -2.52
CA GLN A 34 -0.11 -10.64 -2.79
C GLN A 34 0.63 -11.59 -1.86
N VAL A 35 0.45 -11.43 -0.53
CA VAL A 35 1.08 -12.31 0.47
C VAL A 35 0.70 -13.76 0.24
N CYS A 36 -0.58 -14.03 -0.05
CA CYS A 36 -1.04 -15.38 -0.38
C CYS A 36 -0.33 -15.93 -1.62
N LYS A 37 -0.22 -15.13 -2.71
CA LYS A 37 0.47 -15.53 -3.94
C LYS A 37 1.95 -15.86 -3.73
N GLU A 38 2.62 -15.10 -2.88
CA GLU A 38 4.03 -15.32 -2.54
C GLU A 38 4.23 -16.54 -1.66
N LEU A 39 3.35 -16.79 -0.69
CA LEU A 39 3.48 -17.88 0.27
C LEU A 39 2.95 -19.23 -0.24
N ALA A 40 1.94 -19.23 -1.12
CA ALA A 40 1.31 -20.47 -1.59
C ALA A 40 2.29 -21.46 -2.23
N PRO A 41 3.21 -21.07 -3.14
CA PRO A 41 4.18 -22.02 -3.71
C PRO A 41 5.16 -22.57 -2.66
N LEU A 42 5.52 -21.76 -1.67
CA LEU A 42 6.40 -22.18 -0.57
C LEU A 42 5.70 -23.16 0.37
N ALA A 43 4.46 -22.88 0.72
CA ALA A 43 3.62 -23.74 1.55
C ALA A 43 3.35 -25.08 0.88
N ALA A 44 3.13 -25.08 -0.44
CA ALA A 44 2.89 -26.31 -1.22
C ALA A 44 4.04 -27.32 -1.14
N VAL A 45 5.29 -26.86 -0.96
CA VAL A 45 6.46 -27.75 -0.77
C VAL A 45 6.30 -28.64 0.48
N ARG A 46 5.60 -28.11 1.51
CA ARG A 46 5.26 -28.88 2.73
C ARG A 46 3.86 -29.49 2.69
N GLY A 47 3.17 -29.42 1.55
CA GLY A 47 1.78 -29.84 1.43
C GLY A 47 0.80 -28.97 2.22
N LEU A 48 1.20 -27.75 2.63
CA LEU A 48 0.34 -26.79 3.30
C LEU A 48 -0.41 -25.92 2.28
N THR A 49 -1.58 -25.44 2.66
CA THR A 49 -2.44 -24.57 1.86
C THR A 49 -2.47 -23.15 2.44
N VAL A 50 -2.44 -22.16 1.58
CA VAL A 50 -2.57 -20.75 1.94
C VAL A 50 -3.78 -20.17 1.23
N GLU A 51 -4.63 -19.39 1.93
CA GLU A 51 -5.81 -18.78 1.35
C GLU A 51 -5.95 -17.32 1.79
N ALA A 52 -6.36 -16.46 0.85
CA ALA A 52 -6.60 -15.04 1.10
C ALA A 52 -8.08 -14.81 1.46
N ILE A 53 -8.32 -14.22 2.63
CA ILE A 53 -9.66 -13.97 3.21
C ILE A 53 -9.90 -12.46 3.34
N TYR A 54 -10.74 -11.89 2.46
CA TYR A 54 -10.97 -10.44 2.43
C TYR A 54 -12.38 -10.08 1.96
N GLY A 55 -12.84 -8.89 2.31
CA GLY A 55 -14.15 -8.39 1.93
C GLY A 55 -14.24 -8.01 0.45
N GLY A 56 -15.45 -8.10 -0.13
CA GLY A 56 -15.69 -7.76 -1.54
C GLY A 56 -15.46 -8.92 -2.52
N ALA A 57 -14.93 -10.06 -2.06
CA ALA A 57 -14.97 -11.33 -2.78
C ALA A 57 -16.18 -12.17 -2.31
N PRO A 58 -16.68 -13.10 -3.15
CA PRO A 58 -17.77 -14.01 -2.77
C PRO A 58 -17.42 -14.79 -1.51
N ILE A 59 -18.29 -14.68 -0.49
CA ILE A 59 -18.03 -15.31 0.82
C ILE A 59 -18.10 -16.82 0.73
N GLU A 60 -18.95 -17.36 -0.15
CA GLU A 60 -19.18 -18.78 -0.34
C GLU A 60 -17.91 -19.53 -0.78
N LYS A 61 -17.05 -18.86 -1.58
CA LYS A 61 -15.76 -19.44 -1.99
C LYS A 61 -14.80 -19.54 -0.82
N GLN A 62 -14.77 -18.51 0.03
CA GLN A 62 -13.89 -18.46 1.19
C GLN A 62 -14.32 -19.47 2.27
N THR A 63 -15.63 -19.56 2.55
CA THR A 63 -16.17 -20.56 3.49
C THR A 63 -15.95 -21.99 3.00
N ALA A 64 -16.14 -22.25 1.69
CA ALA A 64 -15.87 -23.55 1.10
C ALA A 64 -14.39 -23.97 1.18
N ALA A 65 -13.46 -23.00 1.02
CA ALA A 65 -12.04 -23.26 1.20
C ALA A 65 -11.71 -23.60 2.67
N LEU A 66 -12.18 -22.79 3.62
CA LEU A 66 -12.00 -23.02 5.05
C LEU A 66 -12.58 -24.35 5.52
N ALA A 67 -13.74 -24.73 5.00
CA ALA A 67 -14.39 -26.02 5.31
C ALA A 67 -13.58 -27.24 4.83
N LYS A 68 -12.73 -27.08 3.82
CA LYS A 68 -11.81 -28.14 3.35
C LYS A 68 -10.53 -28.25 4.19
N GLY A 69 -10.22 -27.21 4.95
CA GLY A 69 -8.98 -27.07 5.70
C GLY A 69 -7.98 -26.18 4.98
N VAL A 70 -7.73 -25.00 5.54
CA VAL A 70 -6.69 -24.05 5.14
C VAL A 70 -5.69 -23.98 6.26
N ASP A 71 -4.41 -24.20 5.97
CA ASP A 71 -3.38 -24.24 6.99
C ASP A 71 -2.94 -22.83 7.40
N PHE A 72 -2.79 -21.93 6.43
CA PHE A 72 -2.37 -20.56 6.67
C PHE A 72 -3.34 -19.58 6.00
N VAL A 73 -3.95 -18.73 6.81
CA VAL A 73 -4.90 -17.69 6.36
C VAL A 73 -4.20 -16.35 6.29
N VAL A 74 -4.36 -15.62 5.19
CA VAL A 74 -3.97 -14.21 5.05
C VAL A 74 -5.24 -13.37 4.95
N ALA A 75 -5.53 -12.54 5.95
CA ALA A 75 -6.85 -11.93 6.07
C ALA A 75 -6.84 -10.41 6.29
N THR A 76 -7.87 -9.74 5.76
CA THR A 76 -8.25 -8.41 6.26
C THR A 76 -9.12 -8.55 7.50
N PRO A 77 -8.91 -7.70 8.55
CA PRO A 77 -9.56 -7.88 9.85
C PRO A 77 -11.07 -8.01 9.81
N GLY A 78 -11.78 -7.13 9.06
CA GLY A 78 -13.23 -7.12 9.02
C GLY A 78 -13.82 -8.44 8.50
N ARG A 79 -13.33 -8.99 7.38
CA ARG A 79 -13.83 -10.26 6.83
C ARG A 79 -13.48 -11.45 7.73
N MET A 80 -12.32 -11.41 8.40
CA MET A 80 -11.95 -12.45 9.36
C MET A 80 -12.93 -12.49 10.53
N ILE A 81 -13.31 -11.35 11.08
CA ILE A 81 -14.33 -11.24 12.14
C ILE A 81 -15.68 -11.78 11.66
N ASP A 82 -16.14 -11.38 10.47
CA ASP A 82 -17.40 -11.86 9.90
C ASP A 82 -17.45 -13.40 9.88
N LEU A 83 -16.37 -14.05 9.44
CA LEU A 83 -16.31 -15.50 9.35
C LEU A 83 -16.18 -16.20 10.71
N ILE A 84 -15.48 -15.59 11.66
CA ILE A 84 -15.41 -16.09 13.05
C ILE A 84 -16.81 -16.03 13.70
N GLN A 85 -17.50 -14.91 13.55
CA GLN A 85 -18.85 -14.72 14.12
C GLN A 85 -19.89 -15.66 13.49
N GLN A 86 -19.73 -16.01 12.22
CA GLN A 86 -20.57 -16.99 11.53
C GLN A 86 -20.22 -18.45 11.86
N GLY A 87 -19.13 -18.71 12.61
CA GLY A 87 -18.67 -20.06 12.93
C GLY A 87 -18.02 -20.79 11.74
N GLU A 88 -17.65 -20.03 10.68
CA GLU A 88 -17.03 -20.59 9.48
C GLU A 88 -15.51 -20.79 9.64
N VAL A 89 -14.91 -20.14 10.64
CA VAL A 89 -13.50 -20.32 11.03
C VAL A 89 -13.35 -20.11 12.53
N SER A 90 -12.47 -20.89 13.14
CA SER A 90 -12.02 -20.71 14.53
C SER A 90 -10.54 -20.35 14.56
N VAL A 91 -10.16 -19.47 15.48
CA VAL A 91 -8.77 -19.01 15.69
C VAL A 91 -8.14 -19.65 16.95
N THR A 92 -8.73 -20.70 17.49
CA THR A 92 -8.26 -21.35 18.71
C THR A 92 -7.03 -22.26 18.49
N ASP A 93 -6.86 -22.83 17.27
CA ASP A 93 -5.75 -23.73 16.96
C ASP A 93 -4.55 -22.97 16.31
N LEU A 94 -4.54 -21.63 16.37
CA LEU A 94 -3.44 -20.83 15.82
C LEU A 94 -2.15 -21.03 16.61
N GLU A 95 -1.07 -21.39 15.93
CA GLU A 95 0.29 -21.46 16.48
C GLU A 95 1.13 -20.24 16.11
N GLY A 96 0.75 -19.54 15.04
CA GLY A 96 1.43 -18.32 14.59
C GLY A 96 0.48 -17.25 14.09
N VAL A 97 0.61 -16.05 14.63
CA VAL A 97 -0.14 -14.85 14.20
C VAL A 97 0.84 -13.78 13.76
N VAL A 98 0.61 -13.24 12.57
CA VAL A 98 1.37 -12.12 12.03
C VAL A 98 0.45 -10.91 11.90
N ILE A 99 0.94 -9.76 12.33
CA ILE A 99 0.31 -8.47 12.12
C ILE A 99 1.25 -7.69 11.19
N ASP A 100 0.91 -7.62 9.91
CA ASP A 100 1.75 -6.95 8.91
C ASP A 100 1.20 -5.56 8.57
N GLU A 101 2.08 -4.59 8.37
CA GLU A 101 1.74 -3.17 8.22
C GLU A 101 0.84 -2.64 9.37
N ALA A 102 1.24 -2.90 10.62
CA ALA A 102 0.44 -2.56 11.81
C ALA A 102 0.15 -1.05 11.93
N ASP A 103 1.13 -0.19 11.62
CA ASP A 103 0.94 1.27 11.59
C ASP A 103 -0.13 1.69 10.58
N ARG A 104 -0.20 1.00 9.46
CA ARG A 104 -1.22 1.20 8.43
C ARG A 104 -2.60 0.78 8.90
N MET A 105 -2.69 -0.36 9.59
CA MET A 105 -3.96 -0.78 10.21
C MET A 105 -4.41 0.23 11.27
N ALA A 106 -3.48 0.85 12.00
CA ALA A 106 -3.76 1.93 12.92
C ALA A 106 -4.31 3.18 12.22
N ASP A 107 -3.63 3.64 11.16
CA ASP A 107 -4.05 4.80 10.36
C ASP A 107 -5.44 4.60 9.71
N MET A 108 -5.80 3.37 9.37
CA MET A 108 -7.09 2.99 8.79
C MET A 108 -8.17 2.71 9.83
N GLY A 109 -7.86 2.79 11.13
CA GLY A 109 -8.79 2.54 12.21
C GLY A 109 -9.12 1.07 12.45
N PHE A 110 -8.27 0.13 12.01
CA PHE A 110 -8.51 -1.32 12.16
C PHE A 110 -7.99 -1.90 13.49
N MET A 111 -7.37 -1.10 14.35
CA MET A 111 -6.86 -1.61 15.63
C MET A 111 -7.92 -2.28 16.50
N PRO A 112 -9.16 -1.76 16.63
CA PRO A 112 -10.20 -2.45 17.40
C PRO A 112 -10.52 -3.86 16.84
N GLN A 113 -10.51 -4.03 15.51
CA GLN A 113 -10.75 -5.31 14.86
C GLN A 113 -9.57 -6.28 15.06
N VAL A 114 -8.33 -5.80 14.96
CA VAL A 114 -7.13 -6.59 15.25
C VAL A 114 -7.16 -7.09 16.70
N GLU A 115 -7.40 -6.20 17.66
CA GLU A 115 -7.52 -6.56 19.06
C GLU A 115 -8.67 -7.55 19.31
N TRP A 116 -9.80 -7.38 18.62
CA TRP A 116 -10.93 -8.30 18.75
C TRP A 116 -10.53 -9.72 18.33
N ILE A 117 -9.82 -9.88 17.21
CA ILE A 117 -9.34 -11.19 16.75
C ILE A 117 -8.35 -11.78 17.76
N LEU A 118 -7.35 -11.01 18.20
CA LEU A 118 -6.33 -11.46 19.14
C LEU A 118 -6.92 -11.91 20.49
N ARG A 119 -8.04 -11.35 20.93
CA ARG A 119 -8.75 -11.78 22.15
C ARG A 119 -9.42 -13.15 22.00
N HIS A 120 -9.63 -13.62 20.76
CA HIS A 120 -10.24 -14.92 20.46
C HIS A 120 -9.22 -16.02 20.16
N THR A 121 -7.92 -15.66 20.11
CA THR A 121 -6.85 -16.64 19.96
C THR A 121 -6.48 -17.25 21.32
N GLU A 122 -6.03 -18.51 21.33
CA GLU A 122 -5.44 -19.10 22.52
C GLU A 122 -4.12 -18.40 22.89
N LYS A 123 -3.68 -18.51 24.15
CA LYS A 123 -2.53 -17.75 24.64
C LYS A 123 -1.17 -18.25 24.19
N ASP A 124 -1.09 -19.51 23.77
CA ASP A 124 0.17 -20.21 23.46
C ASP A 124 0.53 -20.17 21.98
N HIS A 125 0.39 -19.00 21.32
CA HIS A 125 0.81 -18.79 19.93
C HIS A 125 1.95 -17.77 19.85
N GLN A 126 2.77 -17.88 18.80
CA GLN A 126 3.76 -16.86 18.49
C GLN A 126 3.11 -15.67 17.76
N THR A 127 3.28 -14.45 18.29
CA THR A 127 2.88 -13.22 17.60
C THR A 127 4.09 -12.54 17.00
N LEU A 128 4.03 -12.27 15.68
CA LEU A 128 4.99 -11.48 14.93
C LEU A 128 4.33 -10.18 14.49
N LEU A 129 4.98 -9.04 14.69
CA LEU A 129 4.47 -7.74 14.29
C LEU A 129 5.47 -7.03 13.38
N PHE A 130 4.99 -6.59 12.22
CA PHE A 130 5.74 -5.82 11.24
C PHE A 130 5.11 -4.45 11.07
N SER A 131 5.90 -3.40 11.25
CA SER A 131 5.43 -2.03 11.19
C SER A 131 6.58 -1.08 10.88
N ALA A 132 6.30 0.00 10.15
CA ALA A 132 7.27 1.07 9.96
C ALA A 132 7.47 1.93 11.22
N THR A 133 6.47 1.95 12.13
CA THR A 133 6.55 2.67 13.42
C THR A 133 6.01 1.80 14.53
N LEU A 134 6.61 1.89 15.72
CA LEU A 134 6.19 1.13 16.92
C LEU A 134 5.49 2.01 17.96
N ASP A 135 5.15 3.25 17.60
CA ASP A 135 4.57 4.24 18.51
C ASP A 135 3.04 4.16 18.61
N GLY A 136 2.47 4.91 19.53
CA GLY A 136 1.04 5.14 19.65
C GLY A 136 0.22 3.85 19.78
N MET A 137 -0.74 3.64 18.87
CA MET A 137 -1.62 2.46 18.88
C MET A 137 -0.89 1.15 18.62
N VAL A 138 0.19 1.17 17.85
CA VAL A 138 1.02 -0.02 17.61
C VAL A 138 1.76 -0.41 18.89
N GLY A 139 2.38 0.56 19.58
CA GLY A 139 3.04 0.34 20.88
C GLY A 139 2.06 -0.20 21.92
N ALA A 140 0.82 0.30 21.96
CA ALA A 140 -0.22 -0.22 22.85
C ALA A 140 -0.60 -1.67 22.53
N LEU A 141 -0.66 -2.05 21.23
CA LEU A 141 -0.93 -3.42 20.80
C LEU A 141 0.21 -4.36 21.23
N ILE A 142 1.47 -3.95 21.01
CA ILE A 142 2.65 -4.71 21.46
C ILE A 142 2.59 -4.98 22.97
N SER A 143 2.38 -3.93 23.76
CA SER A 143 2.35 -4.05 25.22
C SER A 143 1.25 -4.96 25.75
N ARG A 144 0.14 -5.12 25.03
CA ARG A 144 -1.00 -5.94 25.44
C ARG A 144 -0.93 -7.39 24.98
N TYR A 145 -0.38 -7.64 23.78
CA TYR A 145 -0.51 -8.92 23.08
C TYR A 145 0.81 -9.60 22.77
N GLN A 146 1.95 -8.95 23.00
CA GLN A 146 3.25 -9.60 22.92
C GLN A 146 3.86 -9.75 24.31
N ASN A 147 4.43 -10.91 24.57
CA ASN A 147 5.07 -11.22 25.83
C ASN A 147 6.59 -11.26 25.59
N ASP A 148 7.33 -10.38 26.26
CA ASP A 148 8.78 -10.22 26.13
C ASP A 148 9.28 -10.23 24.64
N PRO A 149 8.78 -9.31 23.80
CA PRO A 149 9.08 -9.34 22.39
C PRO A 149 10.53 -8.98 22.10
N VAL A 150 11.17 -9.74 21.22
CA VAL A 150 12.45 -9.34 20.64
C VAL A 150 12.21 -8.35 19.52
N THR A 151 12.78 -7.16 19.64
CA THR A 151 12.64 -6.11 18.64
C THR A 151 13.86 -6.08 17.72
N TYR A 152 13.60 -6.20 16.43
CA TYR A 152 14.58 -5.96 15.38
C TYR A 152 14.18 -4.68 14.65
N GLN A 153 14.99 -3.65 14.82
CA GLN A 153 14.86 -2.43 14.03
C GLN A 153 15.89 -2.50 12.92
N VAL A 154 15.40 -2.59 11.69
CA VAL A 154 16.21 -2.23 10.55
C VAL A 154 16.24 -0.71 10.59
N ASP A 155 17.44 -0.10 10.71
CA ASP A 155 17.54 1.32 10.45
C ASP A 155 16.75 1.56 9.19
N SER A 156 15.71 2.37 9.28
CA SER A 156 14.85 2.60 8.14
C SER A 156 15.80 3.01 7.03
N LEU A 157 16.00 2.12 6.09
CA LEU A 157 16.11 2.52 4.73
C LEU A 157 14.72 3.09 4.40
N GLU A 158 14.35 4.20 5.05
CA GLU A 158 13.73 5.26 4.32
C GLU A 158 14.62 5.31 3.12
N VAL A 159 14.11 4.91 1.96
CA VAL A 159 14.81 5.28 0.71
C VAL A 159 15.04 6.75 0.95
N PRO A 160 16.29 7.15 1.22
CA PRO A 160 16.50 8.47 1.75
C PRO A 160 15.81 9.36 0.75
N VAL A 161 15.02 10.32 1.24
CA VAL A 161 14.43 11.34 0.35
C VAL A 161 15.54 11.87 -0.58
N THR A 162 16.80 11.69 -0.19
CA THR A 162 18.05 11.94 -0.89
C THR A 162 18.38 10.98 -2.06
N GLU A 163 17.77 9.81 -2.16
CA GLU A 163 18.00 8.87 -3.29
C GLU A 163 17.00 9.05 -4.42
N MET A 164 15.97 9.89 -4.21
CA MET A 164 14.97 10.25 -5.21
C MET A 164 15.22 11.66 -5.71
N GLU A 165 14.95 11.89 -6.97
CA GLU A 165 14.88 13.24 -7.52
C GLU A 165 13.51 13.86 -7.19
N HIS A 166 13.52 15.03 -6.59
CA HIS A 166 12.31 15.73 -6.19
C HIS A 166 12.17 17.04 -6.98
N ARG A 167 11.00 17.23 -7.58
CA ARG A 167 10.65 18.46 -8.31
C ARG A 167 9.35 19.05 -7.73
N PHE A 168 9.38 20.33 -7.42
CA PHE A 168 8.20 21.08 -6.97
C PHE A 168 7.88 22.12 -8.04
N LEU A 169 6.79 21.91 -8.74
CA LEU A 169 6.39 22.69 -9.89
C LEU A 169 5.20 23.57 -9.52
N ALA A 170 5.39 24.90 -9.51
CA ALA A 170 4.27 25.84 -9.39
C ALA A 170 3.50 25.86 -10.71
N VAL A 171 2.22 25.54 -10.66
CA VAL A 171 1.37 25.40 -11.85
C VAL A 171 0.08 26.19 -11.70
N HIS A 172 -0.42 26.71 -12.81
CA HIS A 172 -1.74 27.32 -12.85
C HIS A 172 -2.83 26.24 -12.85
N GLU A 173 -3.92 26.47 -12.12
CA GLU A 173 -5.01 25.47 -11.98
C GLU A 173 -5.56 24.99 -13.33
N MET A 174 -5.74 25.91 -14.30
CA MET A 174 -6.25 25.57 -15.63
C MET A 174 -5.27 24.77 -16.49
N ASP A 175 -3.98 24.82 -16.19
CA ASP A 175 -2.92 24.14 -16.97
C ASP A 175 -2.39 22.88 -16.28
N ARG A 176 -2.73 22.68 -15.01
CA ARG A 176 -2.23 21.58 -14.14
C ARG A 176 -2.40 20.20 -14.74
N VAL A 177 -3.53 19.93 -15.41
CA VAL A 177 -3.79 18.65 -16.07
C VAL A 177 -2.89 18.43 -17.27
N ARG A 178 -2.64 19.46 -18.07
CA ARG A 178 -1.75 19.40 -19.24
C ARG A 178 -0.31 19.22 -18.84
N VAL A 179 0.14 19.91 -17.77
CA VAL A 179 1.47 19.70 -17.19
C VAL A 179 1.60 18.24 -16.74
N ALA A 180 0.63 17.71 -15.99
CA ALA A 180 0.64 16.30 -15.58
C ALA A 180 0.67 15.35 -16.79
N ALA A 181 -0.16 15.59 -17.81
CA ALA A 181 -0.20 14.77 -19.02
C ALA A 181 1.14 14.75 -19.76
N ARG A 182 1.83 15.90 -19.84
CA ARG A 182 3.14 15.98 -20.48
C ARG A 182 4.21 15.20 -19.71
N ILE A 183 4.23 15.30 -18.39
CA ILE A 183 5.14 14.53 -17.54
C ILE A 183 4.90 13.02 -17.71
N ILE A 184 3.61 12.60 -17.73
CA ILE A 184 3.24 11.20 -17.95
C ILE A 184 3.70 10.72 -19.32
N GLY A 185 3.52 11.55 -20.38
CA GLY A 185 3.94 11.21 -21.72
C GLY A 185 5.46 11.07 -21.91
N ALA A 186 6.24 11.69 -21.03
CA ALA A 186 7.70 11.59 -20.99
C ALA A 186 8.21 10.43 -20.10
N SER A 187 7.30 9.65 -19.50
CA SER A 187 7.63 8.54 -18.59
C SER A 187 6.90 7.24 -18.99
N ASN A 188 7.44 6.09 -18.58
CA ASN A 188 6.84 4.80 -18.91
C ASN A 188 5.72 4.39 -17.95
N ARG A 189 5.89 4.64 -16.66
CA ARG A 189 4.93 4.26 -15.62
C ARG A 189 4.82 5.33 -14.55
N THR A 190 3.63 5.91 -14.43
CA THR A 190 3.36 6.98 -13.46
C THR A 190 2.25 6.60 -12.49
N ILE A 191 2.46 6.87 -11.21
CA ILE A 191 1.38 6.92 -10.22
C ILE A 191 1.12 8.39 -9.87
N ILE A 192 -0.12 8.81 -9.97
CA ILE A 192 -0.54 10.16 -9.60
C ILE A 192 -1.49 10.13 -8.40
N PHE A 193 -1.21 10.93 -7.39
CA PHE A 193 -1.98 10.98 -6.15
C PHE A 193 -2.97 12.13 -6.14
N SER A 194 -4.26 11.80 -5.97
CA SER A 194 -5.33 12.77 -5.72
C SER A 194 -5.90 12.59 -4.31
N ARG A 195 -6.30 13.72 -3.72
CA ARG A 195 -6.80 13.79 -2.32
C ARG A 195 -8.11 13.05 -2.11
N THR A 196 -8.99 13.04 -3.11
CA THR A 196 -10.35 12.48 -2.99
C THR A 196 -10.66 11.47 -4.08
N LYS A 197 -11.58 10.54 -3.80
CA LYS A 197 -12.09 9.54 -4.76
C LYS A 197 -12.69 10.21 -6.00
N TRP A 198 -13.58 11.18 -5.78
CA TRP A 198 -14.16 11.97 -6.87
C TRP A 198 -13.11 12.75 -7.66
N GLY A 199 -12.09 13.30 -6.98
CA GLY A 199 -10.95 13.95 -7.62
C GLY A 199 -10.17 12.99 -8.52
N ALA A 200 -9.96 11.75 -8.07
CA ALA A 200 -9.28 10.72 -8.85
C ALA A 200 -10.06 10.38 -10.14
N ASP A 201 -11.38 10.17 -10.05
CA ASP A 201 -12.21 9.91 -11.23
C ASP A 201 -12.20 11.09 -12.20
N LYS A 202 -12.38 12.30 -11.68
CA LYS A 202 -12.38 13.53 -12.49
C LYS A 202 -11.04 13.75 -13.17
N LEU A 203 -9.93 13.54 -12.45
CA LEU A 203 -8.58 13.68 -13.01
C LEU A 203 -8.32 12.63 -14.08
N THR A 204 -8.71 11.37 -13.84
CA THR A 204 -8.61 10.30 -14.83
C THR A 204 -9.32 10.67 -16.13
N GLY A 205 -10.58 11.16 -16.03
CA GLY A 205 -11.32 11.59 -17.21
C GLY A 205 -10.65 12.73 -17.97
N LYS A 206 -10.05 13.69 -17.27
CA LYS A 206 -9.31 14.80 -17.89
C LYS A 206 -8.01 14.34 -18.56
N LEU A 207 -7.26 13.43 -17.92
CA LEU A 207 -6.02 12.86 -18.49
C LEU A 207 -6.32 12.03 -19.76
N VAL A 208 -7.41 11.26 -19.75
CA VAL A 208 -7.87 10.55 -20.95
C VAL A 208 -8.23 11.55 -22.07
N GLY A 209 -8.82 12.69 -21.73
CA GLY A 209 -9.07 13.79 -22.68
C GLY A 209 -7.79 14.41 -23.26
N GLU A 210 -6.67 14.32 -22.55
CA GLU A 210 -5.32 14.72 -23.03
C GLU A 210 -4.55 13.54 -23.68
N ASN A 211 -5.25 12.47 -24.07
CA ASN A 211 -4.72 11.24 -24.70
C ASN A 211 -3.82 10.36 -23.82
N VAL A 212 -3.85 10.52 -22.50
CA VAL A 212 -3.14 9.65 -21.57
C VAL A 212 -3.96 8.39 -21.30
N LYS A 213 -3.35 7.21 -21.39
CA LYS A 213 -3.97 5.94 -20.99
C LYS A 213 -3.94 5.81 -19.48
N ALA A 214 -4.97 6.32 -18.82
CA ALA A 214 -5.06 6.37 -17.36
C ALA A 214 -6.24 5.56 -16.81
N ALA A 215 -6.10 5.04 -15.59
CA ALA A 215 -7.19 4.46 -14.83
C ALA A 215 -7.17 4.94 -13.38
N ALA A 216 -8.36 5.11 -12.78
CA ALA A 216 -8.49 5.43 -11.37
C ALA A 216 -8.40 4.18 -10.49
N ILE A 217 -7.86 4.34 -9.25
CA ILE A 217 -7.94 3.34 -8.21
C ILE A 217 -8.27 4.00 -6.87
N HIS A 218 -9.45 3.70 -6.32
CA HIS A 218 -9.92 4.23 -5.04
C HIS A 218 -10.94 3.29 -4.39
N GLY A 219 -11.28 3.56 -3.12
CA GLY A 219 -12.07 2.66 -2.28
C GLY A 219 -13.51 2.41 -2.74
N ASP A 220 -14.09 3.27 -3.59
CA ASP A 220 -15.47 3.10 -4.09
C ASP A 220 -15.57 2.20 -5.33
N LEU A 221 -14.44 1.88 -5.95
CA LEU A 221 -14.42 0.92 -7.05
C LEU A 221 -14.70 -0.50 -6.56
N ARG A 222 -15.43 -1.27 -7.36
CA ARG A 222 -15.60 -2.71 -7.14
C ARG A 222 -14.24 -3.40 -7.20
N GLN A 223 -14.06 -4.47 -6.42
CA GLN A 223 -12.79 -5.19 -6.34
C GLN A 223 -12.27 -5.62 -7.73
N ALA A 224 -13.14 -6.17 -8.58
CA ALA A 224 -12.77 -6.58 -9.93
C ALA A 224 -12.26 -5.40 -10.81
N GLN A 225 -12.77 -4.19 -10.61
CA GLN A 225 -12.30 -2.99 -11.31
C GLN A 225 -10.91 -2.57 -10.82
N ARG A 226 -10.66 -2.67 -9.52
CA ARG A 226 -9.35 -2.36 -8.92
C ARG A 226 -8.29 -3.35 -9.39
N GLU A 227 -8.60 -4.65 -9.36
CA GLU A 227 -7.73 -5.72 -9.83
C GLU A 227 -7.42 -5.56 -11.33
N LYS A 228 -8.43 -5.21 -12.13
CA LYS A 228 -8.25 -4.94 -13.56
C LYS A 228 -7.36 -3.73 -13.80
N ALA A 229 -7.60 -2.60 -13.13
CA ALA A 229 -6.79 -1.39 -13.28
C ALA A 229 -5.32 -1.67 -12.93
N LEU A 230 -5.08 -2.40 -11.84
CA LEU A 230 -3.75 -2.78 -11.41
C LEU A 230 -3.07 -3.73 -12.40
N ALA A 231 -3.79 -4.76 -12.86
CA ALA A 231 -3.27 -5.72 -13.86
C ALA A 231 -2.95 -5.03 -15.20
N ASP A 232 -3.80 -4.11 -15.67
CA ASP A 232 -3.59 -3.35 -16.89
C ASP A 232 -2.39 -2.39 -16.75
N PHE A 233 -2.15 -1.82 -15.56
CA PHE A 233 -0.99 -0.98 -15.26
C PHE A 233 0.30 -1.79 -15.22
N ILE A 234 0.32 -2.93 -14.53
CA ILE A 234 1.48 -3.84 -14.48
C ILE A 234 1.82 -4.38 -15.88
N ALA A 235 0.80 -4.66 -16.70
CA ALA A 235 0.98 -5.13 -18.06
C ALA A 235 1.37 -4.02 -19.05
N GLY A 236 1.51 -2.75 -18.63
CA GLY A 236 1.83 -1.61 -19.50
C GLY A 236 0.71 -1.21 -20.47
N LYS A 237 -0.53 -1.68 -20.26
CA LYS A 237 -1.69 -1.29 -21.09
C LYS A 237 -2.18 0.11 -20.78
N ILE A 238 -1.94 0.58 -19.56
CA ILE A 238 -2.14 1.96 -19.11
C ILE A 238 -0.82 2.52 -18.60
N GLU A 239 -0.60 3.81 -18.82
CA GLU A 239 0.62 4.54 -18.51
C GLU A 239 0.56 5.18 -17.13
N CYS A 240 -0.67 5.50 -16.69
CA CYS A 240 -0.90 6.24 -15.45
C CYS A 240 -1.97 5.59 -14.58
N LEU A 241 -1.65 5.40 -13.29
CA LEU A 241 -2.60 5.00 -12.26
C LEU A 241 -2.93 6.20 -11.37
N VAL A 242 -4.19 6.66 -11.39
CA VAL A 242 -4.66 7.77 -10.55
C VAL A 242 -5.20 7.22 -9.24
N ALA A 243 -4.51 7.45 -8.14
CA ALA A 243 -4.77 6.81 -6.86
C ALA A 243 -5.13 7.79 -5.74
N THR A 244 -5.95 7.35 -4.80
CA THR A 244 -6.05 7.97 -3.47
C THR A 244 -5.11 7.28 -2.49
N ASP A 245 -4.69 7.97 -1.42
CA ASP A 245 -3.77 7.42 -0.41
C ASP A 245 -4.22 6.05 0.11
N VAL A 246 -5.49 5.91 0.46
CA VAL A 246 -6.04 4.65 0.99
C VAL A 246 -5.93 3.52 -0.02
N ALA A 247 -6.18 3.80 -1.29
CA ALA A 247 -6.16 2.78 -2.32
C ALA A 247 -4.75 2.44 -2.82
N ALA A 248 -3.85 3.41 -2.85
CA ALA A 248 -2.44 3.20 -3.19
C ALA A 248 -1.66 2.46 -2.10
N ARG A 249 -2.15 2.49 -0.87
CA ARG A 249 -1.62 1.69 0.23
C ARG A 249 -1.89 0.22 -0.05
N GLY A 250 -0.85 -0.63 -0.05
CA GLY A 250 -0.95 -2.06 -0.40
C GLY A 250 -0.83 -2.36 -1.90
N ILE A 251 -0.68 -1.35 -2.75
CA ILE A 251 -0.28 -1.57 -4.12
C ILE A 251 1.24 -1.73 -4.15
N HIS A 252 1.71 -2.96 -4.33
CA HIS A 252 3.10 -3.22 -4.68
C HIS A 252 3.17 -3.26 -6.21
N VAL A 253 3.52 -2.13 -6.78
CA VAL A 253 3.91 -2.04 -8.17
C VAL A 253 5.38 -1.67 -8.16
N ASP A 254 6.18 -2.56 -8.69
CA ASP A 254 7.59 -2.30 -8.97
C ASP A 254 7.70 -1.52 -10.29
N ASP A 255 8.82 -0.87 -10.52
CA ASP A 255 9.13 -0.11 -11.74
C ASP A 255 8.22 1.12 -11.99
N VAL A 256 7.80 1.82 -10.94
CA VAL A 256 7.19 3.14 -11.08
C VAL A 256 8.30 4.17 -11.25
N GLU A 257 8.38 4.75 -12.44
CA GLU A 257 9.40 5.74 -12.78
C GLU A 257 9.10 7.09 -12.15
N VAL A 258 7.84 7.54 -12.23
CA VAL A 258 7.42 8.85 -11.75
C VAL A 258 6.24 8.75 -10.78
N VAL A 259 6.38 9.40 -9.63
CA VAL A 259 5.27 9.65 -8.70
C VAL A 259 4.87 11.12 -8.80
N ILE A 260 3.60 11.40 -9.10
CA ILE A 260 3.08 12.77 -9.13
C ILE A 260 2.16 13.00 -7.92
N HIS A 261 2.49 13.96 -7.08
CA HIS A 261 1.57 14.52 -6.10
C HIS A 261 0.72 15.59 -6.81
N TYR A 262 -0.39 15.18 -7.43
CA TYR A 262 -1.33 16.12 -8.03
C TYR A 262 -1.95 17.02 -6.94
N ASP A 263 -2.33 16.44 -5.82
CA ASP A 263 -2.64 17.16 -4.59
C ASP A 263 -1.51 16.91 -3.58
N PRO A 264 -0.63 17.90 -3.32
CA PRO A 264 0.46 17.74 -2.36
C PRO A 264 -0.06 17.31 -0.98
N PRO A 265 0.62 16.37 -0.30
CA PRO A 265 0.24 15.95 1.03
C PRO A 265 0.51 17.05 2.05
N SER A 266 -0.27 17.09 3.12
CA SER A 266 -0.12 18.07 4.21
C SER A 266 0.92 17.69 5.26
N ASP A 267 1.38 16.43 5.28
CA ASP A 267 2.30 15.89 6.28
C ASP A 267 3.44 15.08 5.66
N ALA A 268 4.56 15.03 6.39
CA ALA A 268 5.79 14.39 5.94
C ALA A 268 5.63 12.86 5.78
N LYS A 269 4.89 12.19 6.66
CA LYS A 269 4.67 10.75 6.61
C LYS A 269 3.97 10.35 5.32
N THR A 270 2.89 11.04 4.96
CA THR A 270 2.16 10.81 3.70
C THR A 270 3.05 11.09 2.49
N TYR A 271 3.87 12.16 2.55
CA TYR A 271 4.81 12.47 1.47
C TYR A 271 5.78 11.31 1.22
N VAL A 272 6.44 10.82 2.24
CA VAL A 272 7.40 9.70 2.16
C VAL A 272 6.72 8.43 1.68
N HIS A 273 5.54 8.11 2.18
CA HIS A 273 4.79 6.92 1.77
C HIS A 273 4.35 6.94 0.30
N ARG A 274 3.96 8.12 -0.23
CA ARG A 274 3.65 8.27 -1.65
C ARG A 274 4.91 8.18 -2.50
N SER A 275 5.96 8.90 -2.11
CA SER A 275 7.24 8.92 -2.80
C SER A 275 7.88 7.53 -2.88
N GLY A 276 7.79 6.74 -1.83
CA GLY A 276 8.30 5.36 -1.78
C GLY A 276 7.57 4.36 -2.70
N ARG A 277 6.75 4.81 -3.65
CA ARG A 277 6.25 3.99 -4.77
C ARG A 277 7.23 3.96 -5.95
N THR A 278 8.19 4.86 -5.99
CA THR A 278 9.31 4.87 -6.94
C THR A 278 10.63 4.62 -6.22
N ALA A 279 11.75 4.59 -6.93
CA ALA A 279 13.12 4.40 -6.41
C ALA A 279 13.29 3.14 -5.54
N ARG A 280 12.91 1.98 -6.03
CA ARG A 280 13.14 0.69 -5.37
C ARG A 280 14.31 -0.04 -6.00
N ALA A 281 15.00 -0.86 -5.18
CA ALA A 281 16.07 -1.75 -5.60
C ALA A 281 17.30 -1.07 -6.23
N GLY A 282 17.58 0.22 -5.90
CA GLY A 282 18.75 0.94 -6.40
C GLY A 282 18.56 1.64 -7.75
N GLU A 283 17.31 1.74 -8.24
CA GLU A 283 16.96 2.58 -9.38
C GLU A 283 16.62 4.00 -8.95
N SER A 284 16.97 4.99 -9.78
CA SER A 284 16.62 6.40 -9.58
C SER A 284 15.13 6.60 -9.83
N GLY A 285 14.40 7.18 -8.89
CA GLY A 285 12.97 7.49 -9.02
C GLY A 285 12.71 8.99 -8.98
N MET A 286 11.69 9.45 -9.69
CA MET A 286 11.29 10.84 -9.69
C MET A 286 10.00 11.08 -8.94
N VAL A 287 9.98 12.10 -8.09
CA VAL A 287 8.79 12.59 -7.38
C VAL A 287 8.50 14.03 -7.81
N VAL A 288 7.34 14.25 -8.38
CA VAL A 288 6.89 15.57 -8.82
C VAL A 288 5.71 16.03 -7.98
N SER A 289 5.80 17.19 -7.37
CA SER A 289 4.69 17.84 -6.66
C SER A 289 4.17 19.02 -7.48
N LEU A 290 2.91 18.96 -7.92
CA LEU A 290 2.25 20.04 -8.61
C LEU A 290 1.62 20.98 -7.58
N VAL A 291 2.17 22.19 -7.45
CA VAL A 291 1.84 23.15 -6.40
C VAL A 291 0.99 24.28 -6.98
N LEU A 292 -0.21 24.47 -6.46
CA LEU A 292 -1.00 25.65 -6.78
C LEU A 292 -0.52 26.86 -5.93
N TRP A 293 -0.73 28.05 -6.42
CA TRP A 293 -0.30 29.29 -5.74
C TRP A 293 -0.81 29.39 -4.29
N ASN A 294 -2.03 28.92 -4.03
CA ASN A 294 -2.63 28.91 -2.69
C ASN A 294 -2.11 27.75 -1.80
N GLU A 295 -1.42 26.77 -2.35
CA GLU A 295 -0.81 25.63 -1.65
C GLU A 295 0.67 25.87 -1.32
N GLU A 296 1.30 26.84 -1.95
CA GLU A 296 2.76 27.08 -1.86
C GLU A 296 3.25 27.23 -0.41
N MET A 297 2.52 27.96 0.42
CA MET A 297 2.92 28.18 1.82
C MET A 297 2.92 26.86 2.62
N GLU A 298 1.95 25.99 2.39
CA GLU A 298 1.87 24.69 3.07
C GLU A 298 2.95 23.73 2.55
N VAL A 299 3.23 23.74 1.26
CA VAL A 299 4.32 22.97 0.66
C VAL A 299 5.67 23.42 1.19
N ARG A 300 5.93 24.71 1.35
CA ARG A 300 7.16 25.24 1.97
C ARG A 300 7.30 24.81 3.45
N LYS A 301 6.19 24.69 4.19
CA LYS A 301 6.20 24.10 5.56
C LYS A 301 6.54 22.61 5.53
N LEU A 302 5.98 21.89 4.56
CA LEU A 302 6.26 20.46 4.36
C LEU A 302 7.75 20.24 4.04
N LEU A 303 8.32 21.00 3.09
CA LEU A 303 9.74 20.95 2.74
C LEU A 303 10.64 21.13 3.98
N ARG A 304 10.35 22.12 4.83
CA ARG A 304 11.11 22.34 6.08
C ARG A 304 11.02 21.14 7.03
N ARG A 305 9.85 20.49 7.15
CA ARG A 305 9.69 19.29 7.98
C ARG A 305 10.45 18.08 7.44
N LEU A 306 10.57 17.98 6.11
CA LEU A 306 11.35 16.95 5.42
C LEU A 306 12.85 17.24 5.38
N GLY A 307 13.31 18.42 5.82
CA GLY A 307 14.71 18.84 5.68
C GLY A 307 15.14 19.13 4.25
N MET A 308 14.18 19.31 3.33
CA MET A 308 14.40 19.53 1.91
C MET A 308 14.57 21.01 1.58
N LYS A 309 15.44 21.31 0.61
CA LYS A 309 15.75 22.69 0.16
C LYS A 309 15.40 22.95 -1.29
N GLN A 310 14.70 22.02 -1.95
CA GLN A 310 14.32 22.12 -3.36
C GLN A 310 13.49 23.39 -3.61
N PRO A 311 13.78 24.13 -4.70
CA PRO A 311 12.99 25.28 -5.10
C PRO A 311 11.61 24.84 -5.63
N ILE A 312 10.65 25.74 -5.51
CA ILE A 312 9.37 25.61 -6.22
C ILE A 312 9.51 26.47 -7.49
N VAL A 313 9.45 25.81 -8.65
CA VAL A 313 9.71 26.44 -9.95
C VAL A 313 8.44 26.55 -10.76
N GLU A 314 8.14 27.74 -11.29
CA GLU A 314 6.97 27.94 -12.15
C GLU A 314 7.16 27.29 -13.52
N VAL A 315 6.15 26.54 -13.95
CA VAL A 315 6.13 25.89 -15.26
C VAL A 315 4.74 25.98 -15.90
N PHE A 316 4.72 25.97 -17.23
CA PHE A 316 3.53 25.84 -18.05
C PHE A 316 3.61 24.57 -18.90
N SER A 317 2.49 24.08 -19.44
CA SER A 317 2.43 22.86 -20.22
C SER A 317 3.24 22.87 -21.52
N ASN A 318 3.67 24.03 -21.99
CA ASN A 318 4.56 24.17 -23.13
C ASN A 318 6.05 24.26 -22.77
N ASP A 319 6.40 24.08 -21.52
CA ASP A 319 7.78 24.14 -21.02
C ASP A 319 8.55 22.88 -21.45
N GLU A 320 9.65 23.06 -22.18
CA GLU A 320 10.49 21.95 -22.68
C GLU A 320 11.14 21.13 -21.55
N ARG A 321 11.33 21.73 -20.37
CA ARG A 321 11.87 21.04 -19.17
C ARG A 321 11.00 19.85 -18.72
N LEU A 322 9.70 19.84 -19.08
CA LEU A 322 8.78 18.75 -18.73
C LEU A 322 9.04 17.45 -19.50
N ASP A 323 9.79 17.52 -20.60
CA ASP A 323 10.09 16.35 -21.44
C ASP A 323 11.24 15.51 -20.86
N ASP A 324 12.10 16.11 -20.04
CA ASP A 324 13.16 15.39 -19.31
C ASP A 324 13.44 16.05 -17.96
N LEU A 325 12.60 15.75 -16.99
CA LEU A 325 12.74 16.25 -15.63
C LEU A 325 13.95 15.69 -14.88
N MET A 326 14.49 14.56 -15.33
CA MET A 326 15.70 13.96 -14.73
C MET A 326 16.96 14.74 -15.12
N ALA A 327 17.06 15.15 -16.37
CA ALA A 327 18.18 15.95 -16.85
C ALA A 327 18.15 17.39 -16.37
N TRP A 328 16.98 17.88 -15.92
CA TRP A 328 16.85 19.25 -15.47
C TRP A 328 17.25 19.42 -14.00
N ASP A 329 18.32 20.18 -13.75
CA ASP A 329 18.71 20.64 -12.40
C ASP A 329 18.00 21.99 -12.09
N PRO A 330 17.12 22.03 -11.07
CA PRO A 330 16.42 23.25 -10.68
C PRO A 330 17.26 24.19 -9.78
N ALA A 331 18.51 23.87 -9.45
CA ALA A 331 19.37 24.64 -8.56
C ALA A 331 19.81 26.00 -9.14
#